data_dfa053a2f620bfe47aaf0aaf3f55771c
#
_entry.id   dfa053a2f620bfe47aaf0aaf3f55771c
#
_cell.length_a   1.000
_cell.length_b   1.000
_cell.length_c   1.000
_cell.angle_alpha   90.00
_cell.angle_beta   90.00
_cell.angle_gamma   90.00
#
_symmetry.space_group_name_H-M   'P 1'
#
loop_
_entity.id
_entity.type
_entity.pdbx_description
1 polymer ?
#
loop_
_entity_poly.entity_id
_entity_poly.type
_entity_poly.pdbx_seq_one_letter_code
_entity_poly.pdbx_strand_id
1 'polypeptide(L)'
;MDDIIRVEISQRQPILRIMNQFDQDFYVDAHGLKIPLSENFTARVLAANGYIDEPFAGKVDTLHTAIAAEVFKTADFIRNDSLWSAQIAQIYVDQNHEIELIPRVGNQRIILGNADSLDAKFHNLYLFYKKALPQAGWGTYKSINIKYANQVVGVRNQSTKQDSIMAARAKADSVKAVPDTALTIKNDTSQIKQ
;
A
#
# COMPACT_ATOMS: atom_id res chain seq x y z
N MET A 1 -29.11 -49.85 -27.02
CA MET A 1 -27.92 -49.02 -26.80
C MET A 1 -28.33 -47.97 -25.78
N ASP A 2 -27.79 -48.05 -24.60
CA ASP A 2 -28.07 -47.04 -23.57
C ASP A 2 -27.15 -45.85 -23.82
N ASP A 3 -27.70 -44.76 -24.37
CA ASP A 3 -26.98 -43.52 -24.58
C ASP A 3 -26.77 -42.85 -23.21
N ILE A 4 -25.56 -42.94 -22.64
CA ILE A 4 -25.21 -42.31 -21.37
C ILE A 4 -24.64 -40.94 -21.70
N ILE A 5 -25.32 -39.88 -21.19
CA ILE A 5 -24.81 -38.51 -21.23
C ILE A 5 -24.06 -38.26 -19.92
N ARG A 6 -22.73 -38.02 -19.99
CA ARG A 6 -21.95 -37.60 -18.85
C ARG A 6 -21.84 -36.07 -18.85
N VAL A 7 -22.31 -35.43 -17.78
CA VAL A 7 -22.17 -33.97 -17.59
C VAL A 7 -21.16 -33.71 -16.48
N GLU A 8 -20.07 -33.01 -16.81
CA GLU A 8 -19.10 -32.55 -15.83
C GLU A 8 -19.35 -31.08 -15.56
N ILE A 9 -19.60 -30.76 -14.29
CA ILE A 9 -19.81 -29.36 -13.85
C ILE A 9 -18.63 -28.96 -12.96
N SER A 10 -17.92 -27.89 -13.37
CA SER A 10 -16.87 -27.27 -12.56
C SER A 10 -17.32 -25.88 -12.16
N GLN A 11 -17.43 -25.65 -10.83
CA GLN A 11 -17.74 -24.36 -10.29
C GLN A 11 -16.47 -23.51 -10.21
N ARG A 12 -16.48 -22.34 -10.85
CA ARG A 12 -15.37 -21.37 -10.77
C ARG A 12 -15.42 -20.63 -9.45
N GLN A 13 -14.24 -20.45 -8.84
CA GLN A 13 -14.09 -19.71 -7.61
C GLN A 13 -13.49 -18.32 -7.91
N PRO A 14 -14.23 -17.24 -7.68
CA PRO A 14 -13.69 -15.90 -7.83
C PRO A 14 -12.63 -15.61 -6.77
N ILE A 15 -11.61 -14.84 -7.15
CA ILE A 15 -10.54 -14.35 -6.25
C ILE A 15 -10.48 -12.83 -6.19
N LEU A 16 -11.06 -12.15 -7.17
CA LEU A 16 -11.04 -10.71 -7.32
C LEU A 16 -12.38 -10.24 -7.87
N ARG A 17 -12.88 -9.09 -7.40
CA ARG A 17 -14.00 -8.36 -7.99
C ARG A 17 -13.46 -7.08 -8.59
N ILE A 18 -13.71 -6.85 -9.87
CA ILE A 18 -13.35 -5.61 -10.57
C ILE A 18 -14.62 -4.79 -10.81
N MET A 19 -14.57 -3.53 -10.38
CA MET A 19 -15.50 -2.47 -10.74
C MET A 19 -14.76 -1.52 -11.68
N ASN A 20 -14.99 -1.66 -12.99
CA ASN A 20 -14.24 -0.92 -14.00
C ASN A 20 -14.73 0.54 -14.15
N GLN A 21 -14.04 1.34 -14.96
CA GLN A 21 -14.41 2.74 -15.21
C GLN A 21 -15.68 2.92 -16.05
N PHE A 22 -16.27 1.83 -16.58
CA PHE A 22 -17.50 1.83 -17.36
C PHE A 22 -18.73 1.44 -16.54
N ASP A 23 -18.62 1.46 -15.20
CA ASP A 23 -19.66 1.01 -14.27
C ASP A 23 -20.08 -0.46 -14.47
N GLN A 24 -19.16 -1.29 -14.97
CA GLN A 24 -19.37 -2.71 -15.11
C GLN A 24 -18.67 -3.47 -13.99
N ASP A 25 -19.41 -4.39 -13.37
CA ASP A 25 -18.95 -5.22 -12.27
C ASP A 25 -18.80 -6.67 -12.72
N PHE A 26 -17.68 -7.29 -12.41
CA PHE A 26 -17.45 -8.71 -12.68
C PHE A 26 -16.43 -9.30 -11.71
N TYR A 27 -16.47 -10.62 -11.61
CA TYR A 27 -15.44 -11.37 -10.88
C TYR A 27 -14.33 -11.81 -11.83
N VAL A 28 -13.16 -12.11 -11.25
CA VAL A 28 -12.05 -12.80 -11.93
C VAL A 28 -11.69 -14.02 -11.10
N ASP A 29 -11.60 -15.18 -11.75
CA ASP A 29 -11.19 -16.43 -11.11
C ASP A 29 -9.67 -16.58 -10.98
N ALA A 30 -9.21 -17.66 -10.35
CA ALA A 30 -7.79 -17.94 -10.15
C ALA A 30 -7.01 -18.16 -11.47
N HIS A 31 -7.68 -18.33 -12.61
CA HIS A 31 -7.08 -18.47 -13.92
C HIS A 31 -7.08 -17.17 -14.74
N GLY A 32 -7.52 -16.04 -14.15
CA GLY A 32 -7.63 -14.77 -14.84
C GLY A 32 -8.84 -14.66 -15.78
N LEU A 33 -9.87 -15.50 -15.58
CA LEU A 33 -11.07 -15.46 -16.40
C LEU A 33 -12.12 -14.56 -15.74
N LYS A 34 -12.72 -13.67 -16.53
CA LYS A 34 -13.85 -12.83 -16.14
C LYS A 34 -15.10 -13.68 -15.99
N ILE A 35 -15.85 -13.48 -14.91
CA ILE A 35 -17.08 -14.19 -14.58
C ILE A 35 -18.17 -13.18 -14.23
N PRO A 36 -19.41 -13.30 -14.73
CA PRO A 36 -20.49 -12.41 -14.36
C PRO A 36 -20.82 -12.53 -12.85
N LEU A 37 -21.40 -11.47 -12.30
CA LEU A 37 -21.95 -11.50 -10.94
C LEU A 37 -23.12 -12.50 -10.88
N SER A 38 -23.30 -13.08 -9.71
CA SER A 38 -24.48 -13.91 -9.40
C SER A 38 -25.47 -13.09 -8.57
N GLU A 39 -26.74 -13.13 -8.92
CA GLU A 39 -27.79 -12.48 -8.14
C GLU A 39 -27.99 -13.13 -6.76
N ASN A 40 -27.64 -14.41 -6.64
CA ASN A 40 -27.89 -15.20 -5.42
C ASN A 40 -26.66 -15.30 -4.51
N PHE A 41 -25.48 -14.85 -4.95
CA PHE A 41 -24.26 -15.04 -4.19
C PHE A 41 -23.24 -13.91 -4.41
N THR A 42 -22.78 -13.32 -3.32
CA THR A 42 -21.69 -12.35 -3.33
C THR A 42 -20.43 -12.96 -2.73
N ALA A 43 -19.39 -13.14 -3.53
CA ALA A 43 -18.12 -13.66 -3.06
C ALA A 43 -17.38 -12.64 -2.16
N ARG A 44 -16.82 -13.14 -1.06
CA ARG A 44 -15.94 -12.34 -0.18
C ARG A 44 -14.51 -12.39 -0.69
N VAL A 45 -14.23 -11.58 -1.68
CA VAL A 45 -12.93 -11.48 -2.35
C VAL A 45 -12.40 -10.05 -2.30
N LEU A 46 -11.13 -9.87 -2.65
CA LEU A 46 -10.55 -8.54 -2.79
C LEU A 46 -11.29 -7.76 -3.88
N ALA A 47 -11.57 -6.48 -3.63
CA ALA A 47 -12.19 -5.60 -4.61
C ALA A 47 -11.14 -4.69 -5.25
N ALA A 48 -11.28 -4.43 -6.55
CA ALA A 48 -10.49 -3.47 -7.29
C ALA A 48 -11.40 -2.48 -8.01
N ASN A 49 -11.09 -1.19 -7.95
CA ASN A 49 -11.83 -0.15 -8.63
C ASN A 49 -10.92 1.00 -9.08
N GLY A 50 -11.51 2.04 -9.67
CA GLY A 50 -10.83 3.21 -10.19
C GLY A 50 -10.68 3.14 -11.71
N TYR A 51 -9.56 3.63 -12.25
CA TYR A 51 -9.33 3.74 -13.69
C TYR A 51 -8.87 2.41 -14.30
N ILE A 52 -9.74 1.40 -14.23
CA ILE A 52 -9.53 0.08 -14.86
C ILE A 52 -10.35 0.05 -16.15
N ASP A 53 -9.66 0.06 -17.29
CA ASP A 53 -10.24 0.13 -18.63
C ASP A 53 -10.56 -1.25 -19.25
N GLU A 54 -10.72 -2.27 -18.40
CA GLU A 54 -11.06 -3.63 -18.84
C GLU A 54 -12.56 -3.76 -19.13
N PRO A 55 -12.99 -3.97 -20.40
CA PRO A 55 -14.39 -4.13 -20.74
C PRO A 55 -14.93 -5.50 -20.33
N PHE A 56 -16.21 -5.56 -20.02
CA PHE A 56 -16.90 -6.82 -19.73
C PHE A 56 -18.20 -6.96 -20.53
N ALA A 57 -18.27 -7.97 -21.38
CA ALA A 57 -19.42 -8.25 -22.25
C ALA A 57 -20.45 -9.20 -21.64
N GLY A 58 -20.40 -9.46 -20.31
CA GLY A 58 -21.33 -10.37 -19.63
C GLY A 58 -21.07 -11.86 -19.86
N LYS A 59 -19.96 -12.22 -20.50
CA LYS A 59 -19.57 -13.61 -20.79
C LYS A 59 -18.21 -13.93 -20.18
N VAL A 60 -17.98 -15.22 -19.92
CA VAL A 60 -16.67 -15.71 -19.49
C VAL A 60 -15.65 -15.43 -20.58
N ASP A 61 -14.60 -14.69 -20.22
CA ASP A 61 -13.53 -14.24 -21.11
C ASP A 61 -12.25 -13.97 -20.32
N THR A 62 -11.12 -13.83 -21.00
CA THR A 62 -9.84 -13.47 -20.40
C THR A 62 -9.73 -11.96 -20.14
N LEU A 63 -8.75 -11.56 -19.32
CA LEU A 63 -8.37 -10.16 -19.19
C LEU A 63 -7.58 -9.73 -20.43
N HIS A 64 -7.87 -8.54 -20.96
CA HIS A 64 -7.28 -8.02 -22.19
C HIS A 64 -6.34 -6.84 -21.97
N THR A 65 -6.58 -6.04 -20.91
CA THR A 65 -5.80 -4.83 -20.67
C THR A 65 -4.62 -5.10 -19.73
N ALA A 66 -3.52 -4.36 -19.94
CA ALA A 66 -2.33 -4.49 -19.12
C ALA A 66 -2.63 -4.18 -17.63
N ILE A 67 -3.43 -3.13 -17.38
CA ILE A 67 -3.77 -2.74 -16.01
C ILE A 67 -4.61 -3.81 -15.30
N ALA A 68 -5.55 -4.45 -15.99
CA ALA A 68 -6.34 -5.53 -15.39
C ALA A 68 -5.47 -6.76 -15.08
N ALA A 69 -4.49 -7.08 -15.94
CA ALA A 69 -3.52 -8.13 -15.69
C ALA A 69 -2.61 -7.82 -14.48
N GLU A 70 -2.18 -6.57 -14.33
CA GLU A 70 -1.39 -6.13 -13.16
C GLU A 70 -2.22 -6.16 -11.87
N VAL A 71 -3.47 -5.71 -11.90
CA VAL A 71 -4.40 -5.79 -10.78
C VAL A 71 -4.65 -7.24 -10.37
N PHE A 72 -4.86 -8.12 -11.35
CA PHE A 72 -5.01 -9.56 -11.09
C PHE A 72 -3.75 -10.17 -10.45
N LYS A 73 -2.57 -9.89 -11.00
CA LYS A 73 -1.29 -10.36 -10.44
C LYS A 73 -1.09 -9.88 -9.00
N THR A 74 -1.44 -8.61 -8.73
CA THR A 74 -1.37 -8.04 -7.37
C THR A 74 -2.37 -8.72 -6.43
N ALA A 75 -3.60 -8.94 -6.88
CA ALA A 75 -4.64 -9.61 -6.08
C ALA A 75 -4.29 -11.07 -5.78
N ASP A 76 -3.75 -11.79 -6.75
CA ASP A 76 -3.29 -13.17 -6.55
C ASP A 76 -2.12 -13.24 -5.57
N PHE A 77 -1.16 -12.32 -5.67
CA PHE A 77 -0.06 -12.20 -4.70
C PHE A 77 -0.60 -11.96 -3.28
N ILE A 78 -1.50 -10.99 -3.10
CA ILE A 78 -2.09 -10.66 -1.80
C ILE A 78 -2.86 -11.86 -1.24
N ARG A 79 -3.64 -12.56 -2.06
CA ARG A 79 -4.42 -13.72 -1.65
C ARG A 79 -3.57 -14.87 -1.13
N ASN A 80 -2.41 -15.09 -1.74
CA ASN A 80 -1.51 -16.19 -1.41
C ASN A 80 -0.66 -15.91 -0.15
N ASP A 81 -0.71 -14.69 0.40
CA ASP A 81 -0.02 -14.30 1.63
C ASP A 81 -1.04 -14.01 2.74
N SER A 82 -0.95 -14.75 3.85
CA SER A 82 -1.89 -14.65 4.97
C SER A 82 -1.86 -13.29 5.67
N LEU A 83 -0.70 -12.62 5.72
CA LEU A 83 -0.55 -11.29 6.30
C LEU A 83 -1.25 -10.26 5.41
N TRP A 84 -0.93 -10.25 4.12
CA TRP A 84 -1.45 -9.23 3.21
C TRP A 84 -2.93 -9.39 2.91
N SER A 85 -3.44 -10.62 2.83
CA SER A 85 -4.88 -10.90 2.69
C SER A 85 -5.69 -10.40 3.90
N ALA A 86 -5.08 -10.40 5.10
CA ALA A 86 -5.69 -9.83 6.30
C ALA A 86 -5.55 -8.30 6.38
N GLN A 87 -4.52 -7.70 5.80
CA GLN A 87 -4.20 -6.28 5.92
C GLN A 87 -4.81 -5.41 4.82
N ILE A 88 -4.92 -5.92 3.59
CA ILE A 88 -5.42 -5.15 2.45
C ILE A 88 -6.93 -5.33 2.30
N ALA A 89 -7.64 -4.21 2.20
CA ALA A 89 -9.09 -4.20 2.01
C ALA A 89 -9.48 -4.09 0.54
N GLN A 90 -8.69 -3.31 -0.25
CA GLN A 90 -9.08 -2.95 -1.61
C GLN A 90 -7.84 -2.55 -2.42
N ILE A 91 -7.92 -2.76 -3.73
CA ILE A 91 -7.01 -2.21 -4.75
C ILE A 91 -7.72 -1.02 -5.40
N TYR A 92 -7.00 0.08 -5.57
CA TYR A 92 -7.46 1.24 -6.31
C TYR A 92 -6.48 1.54 -7.44
N VAL A 93 -6.98 1.85 -8.63
CA VAL A 93 -6.16 2.29 -9.76
C VAL A 93 -6.40 3.77 -9.97
N ASP A 94 -5.34 4.58 -9.93
CA ASP A 94 -5.43 6.02 -10.12
C ASP A 94 -5.52 6.43 -11.60
N GLN A 95 -5.61 7.74 -11.87
CA GLN A 95 -5.69 8.30 -13.23
C GLN A 95 -4.42 8.06 -14.08
N ASN A 96 -3.30 7.77 -13.44
CA ASN A 96 -2.04 7.45 -14.12
C ASN A 96 -1.86 5.95 -14.35
N HIS A 97 -2.92 5.15 -14.09
CA HIS A 97 -2.89 3.69 -14.07
C HIS A 97 -1.88 3.12 -13.05
N GLU A 98 -1.64 3.84 -11.94
CA GLU A 98 -0.85 3.34 -10.83
C GLU A 98 -1.73 2.62 -9.81
N ILE A 99 -1.24 1.49 -9.33
CA ILE A 99 -1.93 0.68 -8.33
C ILE A 99 -1.67 1.26 -6.95
N GLU A 100 -2.73 1.53 -6.21
CA GLU A 100 -2.75 1.88 -4.80
C GLU A 100 -3.45 0.78 -3.99
N LEU A 101 -2.93 0.47 -2.81
CA LEU A 101 -3.54 -0.47 -1.89
C LEU A 101 -4.16 0.29 -0.72
N ILE A 102 -5.39 -0.08 -0.40
CA ILE A 102 -6.13 0.48 0.73
C ILE A 102 -6.09 -0.53 1.87
N PRO A 103 -5.43 -0.22 2.99
CA PRO A 103 -5.36 -1.13 4.13
C PRO A 103 -6.67 -1.15 4.92
N ARG A 104 -6.91 -2.23 5.67
CA ARG A 104 -8.06 -2.35 6.59
C ARG A 104 -7.90 -1.50 7.85
N VAL A 105 -6.66 -1.22 8.24
CA VAL A 105 -6.33 -0.45 9.44
C VAL A 105 -5.53 0.79 9.04
N GLY A 106 -5.98 1.94 9.53
CA GLY A 106 -5.42 3.24 9.22
C GLY A 106 -6.03 3.87 7.97
N ASN A 107 -5.65 5.12 7.70
CA ASN A 107 -6.17 5.92 6.58
C ASN A 107 -5.10 6.20 5.51
N GLN A 108 -3.94 5.54 5.63
CA GLN A 108 -2.83 5.71 4.70
C GLN A 108 -3.11 4.98 3.38
N ARG A 109 -2.77 5.58 2.26
CA ARG A 109 -2.72 4.91 0.97
C ARG A 109 -1.34 4.31 0.76
N ILE A 110 -1.27 3.09 0.25
CA ILE A 110 -0.02 2.43 -0.11
C ILE A 110 0.13 2.48 -1.61
N ILE A 111 1.09 3.26 -2.10
CA ILE A 111 1.33 3.46 -3.53
C ILE A 111 2.28 2.35 -4.00
N LEU A 112 1.74 1.37 -4.70
CA LEU A 112 2.47 0.23 -5.26
C LEU A 112 3.09 0.55 -6.63
N GLY A 113 2.39 1.38 -7.43
CA GLY A 113 2.73 1.70 -8.80
C GLY A 113 2.29 0.59 -9.75
N ASN A 114 3.22 -0.25 -10.22
CA ASN A 114 2.97 -1.41 -11.06
C ASN A 114 3.14 -2.75 -10.31
N ALA A 115 2.80 -3.86 -10.96
CA ALA A 115 2.93 -5.20 -10.41
C ALA A 115 4.30 -5.86 -10.64
N ASP A 116 5.38 -5.06 -10.83
CA ASP A 116 6.74 -5.58 -10.91
C ASP A 116 7.34 -5.75 -9.51
N SER A 117 8.16 -6.82 -9.35
CA SER A 117 8.92 -7.09 -8.12
C SER A 117 8.06 -7.03 -6.84
N LEU A 118 6.88 -7.63 -6.87
CA LEU A 118 5.93 -7.62 -5.74
C LEU A 118 6.58 -8.11 -4.45
N ASP A 119 7.37 -9.19 -4.51
CA ASP A 119 8.07 -9.73 -3.34
C ASP A 119 8.93 -8.68 -2.64
N ALA A 120 9.74 -7.94 -3.40
CA ALA A 120 10.61 -6.90 -2.85
C ALA A 120 9.80 -5.72 -2.29
N LYS A 121 8.77 -5.27 -3.01
CA LYS A 121 7.90 -4.17 -2.58
C LYS A 121 7.14 -4.50 -1.29
N PHE A 122 6.53 -5.68 -1.23
CA PHE A 122 5.80 -6.12 -0.04
C PHE A 122 6.73 -6.47 1.13
N HIS A 123 7.93 -6.99 0.87
CA HIS A 123 8.95 -7.15 1.90
C HIS A 123 9.36 -5.81 2.53
N ASN A 124 9.58 -4.78 1.71
CA ASN A 124 9.89 -3.44 2.18
C ASN A 124 8.74 -2.82 2.99
N LEU A 125 7.50 -3.03 2.55
CA LEU A 125 6.31 -2.62 3.29
C LEU A 125 6.22 -3.32 4.65
N TYR A 126 6.53 -4.62 4.70
CA TYR A 126 6.59 -5.38 5.95
C TYR A 126 7.63 -4.81 6.92
N LEU A 127 8.84 -4.52 6.43
CA LEU A 127 9.89 -3.91 7.24
C LEU A 127 9.46 -2.53 7.76
N PHE A 128 8.79 -1.74 6.93
CA PHE A 128 8.24 -0.46 7.33
C PHE A 128 7.18 -0.61 8.43
N TYR A 129 6.25 -1.56 8.28
CA TYR A 129 5.23 -1.85 9.29
C TYR A 129 5.86 -2.31 10.61
N LYS A 130 6.88 -3.14 10.55
CA LYS A 130 7.56 -3.68 11.73
C LYS A 130 8.44 -2.65 12.45
N LYS A 131 9.09 -1.74 11.73
CA LYS A 131 10.10 -0.83 12.30
C LYS A 131 9.59 0.61 12.48
N ALA A 132 8.84 1.14 11.54
CA ALA A 132 8.45 2.55 11.53
C ALA A 132 7.10 2.81 12.21
N LEU A 133 6.08 2.01 11.91
CA LEU A 133 4.73 2.22 12.44
C LEU A 133 4.62 2.09 13.97
N PRO A 134 5.28 1.15 14.65
CA PRO A 134 5.22 1.06 16.10
C PRO A 134 5.78 2.30 16.81
N GLN A 135 6.76 2.97 16.20
CA GLN A 135 7.37 4.19 16.75
C GLN A 135 6.57 5.45 16.39
N ALA A 136 6.03 5.52 15.19
CA ALA A 136 5.37 6.71 14.66
C ALA A 136 3.85 6.73 14.91
N GLY A 137 3.21 5.56 15.06
CA GLY A 137 1.75 5.39 15.12
C GLY A 137 1.11 5.24 13.75
N TRP A 138 0.00 4.49 13.70
CA TRP A 138 -0.74 4.13 12.48
C TRP A 138 -1.36 5.32 11.73
N GLY A 139 -1.68 6.40 12.44
CA GLY A 139 -2.28 7.62 11.85
C GLY A 139 -1.26 8.66 11.35
N THR A 140 0.04 8.40 11.49
CA THR A 140 1.09 9.39 11.20
C THR A 140 1.27 9.64 9.71
N TYR A 141 1.07 8.62 8.88
CA TYR A 141 1.32 8.70 7.45
C TYR A 141 0.02 8.85 6.65
N LYS A 142 0.02 9.79 5.68
CA LYS A 142 -1.03 9.94 4.67
C LYS A 142 -0.86 8.93 3.55
N SER A 143 0.38 8.71 3.13
CA SER A 143 0.72 7.71 2.12
C SER A 143 2.07 7.07 2.38
N ILE A 144 2.20 5.83 1.93
CA ILE A 144 3.42 5.02 1.98
C ILE A 144 3.71 4.58 0.55
N ASN A 145 4.77 5.10 -0.04
CA ASN A 145 5.16 4.80 -1.41
C ASN A 145 6.20 3.68 -1.42
N ILE A 146 5.87 2.57 -2.08
CA ILE A 146 6.69 1.37 -2.26
C ILE A 146 6.97 1.05 -3.73
N LYS A 147 6.76 2.01 -4.64
CA LYS A 147 7.03 1.84 -6.09
C LYS A 147 8.45 1.38 -6.39
N TYR A 148 9.39 1.81 -5.58
CA TYR A 148 10.81 1.56 -5.80
C TYR A 148 11.27 0.40 -4.92
N ALA A 149 11.89 -0.62 -5.52
CA ALA A 149 12.29 -1.85 -4.83
C ALA A 149 13.28 -1.63 -3.66
N ASN A 150 14.01 -0.50 -3.65
CA ASN A 150 15.08 -0.28 -2.67
C ASN A 150 14.75 0.78 -1.61
N GLN A 151 13.55 1.36 -1.62
CA GLN A 151 13.19 2.40 -0.65
C GLN A 151 11.69 2.45 -0.38
N VAL A 152 11.34 2.87 0.83
CA VAL A 152 9.97 3.21 1.22
C VAL A 152 9.93 4.68 1.59
N VAL A 153 9.03 5.42 0.97
CA VAL A 153 8.84 6.86 1.23
C VAL A 153 7.50 7.08 1.91
N GLY A 154 7.52 7.44 3.19
CA GLY A 154 6.32 7.80 3.95
C GLY A 154 6.06 9.31 3.91
N VAL A 155 4.90 9.71 3.40
CA VAL A 155 4.41 11.10 3.50
C VAL A 155 3.56 11.21 4.76
N ARG A 156 3.98 12.06 5.70
CA ARG A 156 3.25 12.29 6.94
C ARG A 156 1.97 13.09 6.71
N ASN A 157 0.97 12.84 7.51
CA ASN A 157 -0.14 13.76 7.64
C ASN A 157 0.41 15.11 8.09
N GLN A 158 -0.07 16.22 7.52
CA GLN A 158 0.31 17.54 8.00
C GLN A 158 -0.09 17.62 9.47
N SER A 159 0.86 17.97 10.31
CA SER A 159 0.77 17.89 11.75
C SER A 159 -0.48 18.56 12.29
N THR A 160 -1.21 17.88 13.14
CA THR A 160 -2.07 18.52 14.12
C THR A 160 -1.22 19.54 14.92
N LYS A 161 -1.83 20.62 15.41
CA LYS A 161 -1.15 21.67 16.22
C LYS A 161 -0.22 21.09 17.31
N GLN A 162 -0.46 19.86 17.76
CA GLN A 162 0.35 19.15 18.74
C GLN A 162 1.74 18.76 18.26
N ASP A 163 1.90 18.33 16.99
CA ASP A 163 3.22 17.97 16.44
C ASP A 163 4.09 19.22 16.22
N SER A 164 3.48 20.34 15.83
CA SER A 164 4.19 21.63 15.76
C SER A 164 4.66 22.13 17.13
N ILE A 165 3.88 21.87 18.20
CA ILE A 165 4.26 22.21 19.58
C ILE A 165 5.40 21.29 20.07
N MET A 166 5.34 19.98 19.77
CA MET A 166 6.44 19.05 20.11
C MET A 166 7.72 19.35 19.34
N ALA A 167 7.62 19.65 18.05
CA ALA A 167 8.78 20.05 17.24
C ALA A 167 9.38 21.39 17.71
N ALA A 168 8.54 22.34 18.13
CA ALA A 168 8.98 23.60 18.70
C ALA A 168 9.64 23.41 20.09
N ARG A 169 9.10 22.50 20.93
CA ARG A 169 9.73 22.15 22.21
C ARG A 169 11.08 21.46 22.03
N ALA A 170 11.19 20.48 21.13
CA ALA A 170 12.45 19.81 20.85
C ALA A 170 13.53 20.76 20.33
N LYS A 171 13.15 21.76 19.52
CA LYS A 171 14.07 22.84 19.10
C LYS A 171 14.44 23.78 20.24
N ALA A 172 13.52 24.09 21.15
CA ALA A 172 13.80 24.94 22.29
C ALA A 172 14.73 24.27 23.31
N ASP A 173 14.58 22.97 23.52
CA ASP A 173 15.44 22.20 24.42
C ASP A 173 16.85 22.00 23.86
N SER A 174 17.01 21.89 22.53
CA SER A 174 18.32 21.80 21.90
C SER A 174 19.11 23.14 21.92
N VAL A 175 18.43 24.28 22.03
CA VAL A 175 19.07 25.61 22.17
C VAL A 175 19.51 25.89 23.60
N LYS A 176 18.90 25.24 24.61
CA LYS A 176 19.29 25.41 26.01
C LYS A 176 20.47 24.55 26.47
N ALA A 177 20.96 23.66 25.64
CA ALA A 177 22.07 22.76 25.95
C ALA A 177 23.46 23.26 25.47
N VAL A 178 23.69 24.55 25.38
CA VAL A 178 25.03 25.12 25.19
C VAL A 178 25.51 25.60 26.57
N PRO A 179 26.44 24.92 27.22
CA PRO A 179 27.02 25.43 28.46
C PRO A 179 27.93 26.63 28.13
N ASP A 180 27.63 27.73 28.75
CA ASP A 180 28.41 28.96 28.75
C ASP A 180 29.73 28.69 29.50
N THR A 181 30.78 28.30 28.76
CA THR A 181 32.13 28.17 29.31
C THR A 181 32.95 29.31 28.77
N ALA A 182 32.76 30.48 29.34
CA ALA A 182 33.66 31.59 29.18
C ALA A 182 34.96 31.31 29.96
N LEU A 183 35.96 30.83 29.26
CA LEU A 183 37.34 30.77 29.76
C LEU A 183 37.94 32.18 29.77
N THR A 184 37.98 32.79 30.95
CA THR A 184 38.74 34.01 31.20
C THR A 184 40.26 33.68 31.20
N ILE A 185 40.95 34.01 30.13
CA ILE A 185 42.43 34.00 30.12
C ILE A 185 42.89 35.27 30.76
N LYS A 186 43.41 35.21 31.99
CA LYS A 186 44.19 36.28 32.58
C LYS A 186 45.60 36.20 32.03
N ASN A 187 45.98 37.22 31.24
CA ASN A 187 47.36 37.50 30.90
C ASN A 187 48.08 38.06 32.14
N ASP A 188 48.97 37.26 32.70
CA ASP A 188 49.90 37.74 33.70
C ASP A 188 51.25 37.97 33.02
N THR A 189 51.50 39.27 32.72
CA THR A 189 52.80 39.74 32.19
C THR A 189 53.47 40.55 33.31
N SER A 190 54.31 39.92 34.09
CA SER A 190 55.25 40.68 34.85
C SER A 190 56.44 39.82 35.30
N GLN A 191 57.61 40.37 34.97
CA GLN A 191 58.90 40.24 35.61
C GLN A 191 59.82 39.10 35.12
N ILE A 192 60.63 39.53 34.13
CA ILE A 192 62.01 39.06 34.05
C ILE A 192 62.89 40.30 34.35
N LYS A 193 63.62 40.26 35.46
CA LYS A 193 64.86 41.00 35.68
C LYS A 193 65.79 40.12 36.41
N GLN A 194 66.95 40.02 35.81
CA GLN A 194 68.32 39.66 36.14
C GLN A 194 68.68 38.24 35.72
#